data_92fc336b9e498544a1a08e96852aacab
#
_entry.id   92fc336b9e498544a1a08e96852aacab
#
_cell.length_a   1.000
_cell.length_b   1.000
_cell.length_c   1.000
_cell.angle_alpha   90.00
_cell.angle_beta   90.00
_cell.angle_gamma   90.00
#
_symmetry.space_group_name_H-M   'P 1'
#
loop_
_entity.id
_entity.type
_entity.pdbx_description
1 polymer ?
#
loop_
_entity_poly.entity_id
_entity_poly.type
_entity_poly.pdbx_seq_one_letter_code
_entity_poly.pdbx_strand_id
1 'polypeptide(L)'
;MGQPAGADGGKGIDAAPRGARTRPNFRGRRTGPRGLRSRLPADGGCVVCNAAGPIRIPRVGPKLEKAVNRSEKAEAIVELNQIFKDANLMVVTRQTGLTVQEVTDLRRKVRAAGASYRVAKNRLTLRALEGTSFTALGSLFKGPTAIAYSKDPVAAAKVIAAFAKDNEKLTIVGGALGENTLDVAGVQALATLPSLDALRGKIIGLLQAPATKVAVVLAAPAGQVARVFAAYGAKEDSAKAA
;
A
#
# COMPACT_ATOMS: atom_id res chain seq x y z
N MET A 1 8.75 -60.08 21.51
CA MET A 1 7.42 -60.40 22.05
C MET A 1 6.71 -59.07 22.15
N GLY A 2 5.65 -58.69 21.53
CA GLY A 2 4.74 -59.27 20.58
C GLY A 2 3.95 -58.13 19.95
N GLN A 3 3.72 -58.23 18.64
CA GLN A 3 2.60 -57.53 17.99
C GLN A 3 1.27 -58.22 18.36
N PRO A 4 0.12 -57.55 18.21
CA PRO A 4 -0.73 -57.79 17.05
C PRO A 4 -1.33 -56.44 16.51
N ALA A 5 -1.48 -56.20 15.22
CA ALA A 5 -2.41 -56.70 14.20
C ALA A 5 -3.91 -56.44 14.51
N GLY A 6 -4.56 -55.70 13.65
CA GLY A 6 -6.02 -55.54 13.51
C GLY A 6 -6.30 -54.30 12.69
N ALA A 7 -6.54 -54.31 11.45
CA ALA A 7 -7.72 -54.70 10.67
C ALA A 7 -8.67 -53.51 10.42
N ASP A 8 -8.70 -53.07 9.18
CA ASP A 8 -9.87 -53.13 8.28
C ASP A 8 -10.97 -52.08 8.47
N GLY A 9 -11.31 -51.40 7.39
CA GLY A 9 -12.46 -50.49 7.32
C GLY A 9 -12.47 -49.64 6.04
N GLY A 10 -12.47 -50.30 4.88
CA GLY A 10 -12.78 -49.63 3.62
C GLY A 10 -14.24 -49.08 3.64
N LYS A 11 -14.41 -47.82 3.27
CA LYS A 11 -15.70 -47.30 2.78
C LYS A 11 -15.43 -46.52 1.51
N GLY A 12 -15.88 -47.09 0.41
CA GLY A 12 -16.00 -46.45 -0.87
C GLY A 12 -16.85 -45.18 -0.78
N ILE A 13 -16.41 -44.16 -1.41
CA ILE A 13 -17.19 -42.95 -1.67
C ILE A 13 -17.53 -42.95 -3.15
N ASP A 14 -18.84 -43.18 -3.37
CA ASP A 14 -19.50 -43.18 -4.65
C ASP A 14 -19.23 -41.92 -5.47
N ALA A 15 -18.85 -42.16 -6.71
CA ALA A 15 -18.69 -41.12 -7.72
C ALA A 15 -20.07 -40.56 -8.10
N ALA A 16 -20.36 -39.28 -7.79
CA ALA A 16 -21.51 -38.59 -8.27
C ALA A 16 -21.38 -38.22 -9.76
N PRO A 17 -22.44 -38.38 -10.58
CA PRO A 17 -22.42 -38.15 -12.02
C PRO A 17 -22.32 -36.67 -12.36
N ARG A 18 -21.46 -36.35 -13.34
CA ARG A 18 -21.31 -35.00 -13.92
C ARG A 18 -22.60 -34.57 -14.61
N GLY A 19 -23.38 -33.72 -13.95
CA GLY A 19 -24.53 -33.08 -14.52
C GLY A 19 -24.15 -32.14 -15.67
N ALA A 20 -24.65 -32.44 -16.85
CA ALA A 20 -24.56 -31.63 -18.05
C ALA A 20 -25.27 -30.31 -17.81
N ARG A 21 -24.54 -29.19 -17.82
CA ARG A 21 -25.11 -27.83 -17.81
C ARG A 21 -25.61 -27.52 -19.22
N THR A 22 -26.90 -27.72 -19.45
CA THR A 22 -27.64 -27.19 -20.61
C THR A 22 -27.66 -25.66 -20.53
N ARG A 23 -27.11 -25.02 -21.54
CA ARG A 23 -27.21 -23.57 -21.73
C ARG A 23 -28.62 -23.23 -22.18
N PRO A 24 -29.34 -22.28 -21.55
CA PRO A 24 -30.63 -21.82 -22.06
C PRO A 24 -30.41 -20.99 -23.33
N ASN A 25 -31.01 -21.45 -24.42
CA ASN A 25 -31.06 -20.79 -25.72
C ASN A 25 -32.11 -19.68 -25.67
N PHE A 26 -31.68 -18.44 -25.41
CA PHE A 26 -32.58 -17.29 -25.36
C PHE A 26 -32.74 -16.71 -26.78
N ARG A 27 -33.53 -17.37 -27.60
CA ARG A 27 -34.12 -16.77 -28.81
C ARG A 27 -35.41 -16.04 -28.41
N GLY A 28 -35.28 -14.86 -27.82
CA GLY A 28 -36.37 -13.92 -27.62
C GLY A 28 -36.72 -13.19 -28.91
N ARG A 29 -37.86 -13.52 -29.49
CA ARG A 29 -38.50 -12.77 -30.60
C ARG A 29 -38.79 -11.35 -30.10
N ARG A 30 -38.23 -10.35 -30.77
CA ARG A 30 -38.65 -8.95 -30.66
C ARG A 30 -39.93 -8.78 -31.49
N THR A 31 -41.05 -8.82 -30.84
CA THR A 31 -42.32 -8.29 -31.37
C THR A 31 -42.46 -6.86 -30.86
N GLY A 32 -42.08 -5.89 -31.69
CA GLY A 32 -42.38 -4.49 -31.42
C GLY A 32 -43.84 -4.20 -31.76
N PRO A 33 -44.56 -3.39 -30.97
CA PRO A 33 -45.89 -2.96 -31.32
C PRO A 33 -45.82 -1.95 -32.48
N ARG A 34 -46.48 -2.31 -33.60
CA ARG A 34 -46.81 -1.39 -34.68
C ARG A 34 -48.00 -0.51 -34.22
N GLY A 35 -47.86 0.79 -34.43
CA GLY A 35 -48.98 1.66 -34.64
C GLY A 35 -49.36 2.54 -33.46
N LEU A 36 -48.91 3.77 -33.49
CA LEU A 36 -49.74 4.96 -33.23
C LEU A 36 -49.11 6.14 -34.00
N ARG A 37 -49.60 6.36 -35.20
CA ARG A 37 -49.42 7.65 -35.86
C ARG A 37 -50.44 8.61 -35.21
N SER A 38 -50.00 9.39 -34.22
CA SER A 38 -50.75 10.57 -33.82
C SER A 38 -50.33 11.74 -34.72
N ARG A 39 -51.29 12.20 -35.54
CA ARG A 39 -51.25 13.44 -36.29
C ARG A 39 -51.04 14.59 -35.31
N LEU A 40 -50.00 15.37 -35.54
CA LEU A 40 -49.83 16.68 -34.92
C LEU A 40 -50.68 17.69 -35.72
N PRO A 41 -51.39 18.59 -35.06
CA PRO A 41 -52.08 19.68 -35.73
C PRO A 41 -51.09 20.73 -36.21
N ALA A 42 -51.32 21.23 -37.41
CA ALA A 42 -50.70 22.45 -37.92
C ALA A 42 -51.28 23.65 -37.14
N ASP A 43 -50.48 24.70 -37.08
CA ASP A 43 -50.82 26.06 -36.62
C ASP A 43 -50.52 26.40 -35.15
N GLY A 44 -49.46 27.17 -34.99
CA GLY A 44 -49.16 27.87 -33.75
C GLY A 44 -47.71 28.36 -33.73
N GLY A 45 -47.45 29.46 -34.41
CA GLY A 45 -46.13 30.09 -34.45
C GLY A 45 -45.57 30.40 -33.05
N CYS A 46 -44.37 29.98 -32.78
CA CYS A 46 -43.59 30.53 -31.70
C CYS A 46 -42.25 31.03 -32.31
N VAL A 47 -42.23 32.30 -32.56
CA VAL A 47 -41.06 33.10 -32.90
C VAL A 47 -40.23 33.16 -31.60
N VAL A 48 -39.08 32.66 -31.60
CA VAL A 48 -37.78 32.98 -30.97
C VAL A 48 -36.96 31.68 -30.80
N CYS A 49 -36.44 31.14 -31.88
CA CYS A 49 -35.29 30.24 -31.77
C CYS A 49 -34.06 31.00 -32.24
N ASN A 50 -33.37 31.55 -31.26
CA ASN A 50 -32.08 32.17 -31.40
C ASN A 50 -31.10 31.16 -32.02
N ALA A 51 -30.31 31.62 -32.98
CA ALA A 51 -29.36 30.87 -33.77
C ALA A 51 -28.18 30.38 -32.93
N ALA A 52 -28.37 29.33 -32.17
CA ALA A 52 -27.28 28.51 -31.67
C ALA A 52 -27.40 27.16 -32.37
N GLY A 53 -26.55 26.92 -33.37
CA GLY A 53 -26.50 25.64 -34.05
C GLY A 53 -26.32 24.47 -33.07
N PRO A 54 -26.67 23.24 -33.44
CA PRO A 54 -26.58 22.10 -32.56
C PRO A 54 -25.15 21.98 -32.05
N ILE A 55 -24.98 22.09 -30.72
CA ILE A 55 -23.70 21.84 -30.05
C ILE A 55 -23.31 20.41 -30.40
N ARG A 56 -22.44 20.28 -31.38
CA ARG A 56 -21.77 19.02 -31.72
C ARG A 56 -20.89 18.67 -30.53
N ILE A 57 -21.44 17.96 -29.56
CA ILE A 57 -20.62 17.31 -28.51
C ILE A 57 -19.65 16.39 -29.30
N PRO A 58 -18.35 16.66 -29.25
CA PRO A 58 -17.40 15.74 -29.88
C PRO A 58 -17.61 14.40 -29.21
N ARG A 59 -18.04 13.38 -29.97
CA ARG A 59 -17.96 12.01 -29.51
C ARG A 59 -16.49 11.76 -29.20
N VAL A 60 -16.15 11.82 -27.91
CA VAL A 60 -14.90 11.27 -27.44
C VAL A 60 -15.03 9.77 -27.70
N GLY A 61 -14.62 9.36 -28.89
CA GLY A 61 -14.45 7.94 -29.19
C GLY A 61 -13.57 7.34 -28.10
N PRO A 62 -13.73 6.05 -27.77
CA PRO A 62 -12.81 5.41 -26.85
C PRO A 62 -11.42 5.70 -27.37
N LYS A 63 -10.62 6.44 -26.59
CA LYS A 63 -9.19 6.63 -26.85
C LYS A 63 -8.66 5.20 -26.89
N LEU A 64 -8.49 4.68 -28.11
CA LEU A 64 -7.79 3.42 -28.33
C LEU A 64 -6.53 3.56 -27.49
N GLU A 65 -6.43 2.75 -26.42
CA GLU A 65 -5.22 2.65 -25.64
C GLU A 65 -4.11 2.39 -26.65
N LYS A 66 -3.29 3.41 -26.90
CA LYS A 66 -2.16 3.30 -27.82
C LYS A 66 -1.40 2.09 -27.34
N ALA A 67 -1.37 1.04 -28.14
CA ALA A 67 -0.55 -0.12 -27.88
C ALA A 67 0.85 0.41 -27.60
N VAL A 68 1.29 0.38 -26.35
CA VAL A 68 2.56 0.93 -25.90
C VAL A 68 3.64 0.35 -26.80
N ASN A 69 4.32 1.20 -27.57
CA ASN A 69 5.30 0.81 -28.56
C ASN A 69 6.47 0.04 -27.90
N ARG A 70 7.23 -0.71 -28.67
CA ARG A 70 8.37 -1.48 -28.15
C ARG A 70 9.44 -0.55 -27.55
N SER A 71 9.64 0.63 -28.11
CA SER A 71 10.54 1.67 -27.61
C SER A 71 10.11 2.20 -26.25
N GLU A 72 8.83 2.57 -26.09
CA GLU A 72 8.28 3.06 -24.83
C GLU A 72 8.39 2.01 -23.69
N LYS A 73 8.29 0.72 -24.03
CA LYS A 73 8.49 -0.35 -23.02
C LYS A 73 9.96 -0.47 -22.62
N ALA A 74 10.89 -0.27 -23.56
CA ALA A 74 12.32 -0.30 -23.25
C ALA A 74 12.70 0.89 -22.36
N GLU A 75 12.22 2.08 -22.69
CA GLU A 75 12.41 3.29 -21.88
C GLU A 75 11.85 3.11 -20.46
N ALA A 76 10.63 2.58 -20.33
CA ALA A 76 10.02 2.30 -19.03
C ALA A 76 10.84 1.29 -18.20
N ILE A 77 11.48 0.30 -18.83
CA ILE A 77 12.37 -0.65 -18.12
C ILE A 77 13.62 0.06 -17.63
N VAL A 78 14.22 0.93 -18.42
CA VAL A 78 15.41 1.70 -18.05
C VAL A 78 15.09 2.64 -16.88
N GLU A 79 13.98 3.37 -16.95
CA GLU A 79 13.53 4.23 -15.85
C GLU A 79 13.33 3.45 -14.55
N LEU A 80 12.62 2.30 -14.61
CA LEU A 80 12.38 1.46 -13.45
C LEU A 80 13.69 0.91 -12.88
N ASN A 81 14.63 0.51 -13.72
CA ASN A 81 15.93 0.01 -13.28
C ASN A 81 16.74 1.10 -12.56
N GLN A 82 16.72 2.35 -13.05
CA GLN A 82 17.34 3.48 -12.35
C GLN A 82 16.70 3.72 -10.99
N ILE A 83 15.38 3.75 -10.92
CA ILE A 83 14.64 3.92 -9.68
C ILE A 83 14.98 2.82 -8.67
N PHE A 84 15.10 1.58 -9.12
CA PHE A 84 15.41 0.43 -8.25
C PHE A 84 16.86 0.46 -7.76
N LYS A 85 17.80 1.02 -8.52
CA LYS A 85 19.18 1.25 -8.06
C LYS A 85 19.27 2.32 -6.98
N ASP A 86 18.43 3.36 -7.08
CA ASP A 86 18.41 4.48 -6.14
C ASP A 86 17.62 4.18 -4.87
N ALA A 87 16.75 3.18 -4.88
CA ALA A 87 15.91 2.81 -3.76
C ALA A 87 16.64 1.88 -2.78
N ASN A 88 16.53 2.17 -1.48
CA ASN A 88 17.04 1.29 -0.42
C ASN A 88 15.98 0.30 0.06
N LEU A 89 14.69 0.71 0.06
CA LEU A 89 13.56 -0.13 0.43
C LEU A 89 12.59 -0.24 -0.73
N MET A 90 12.13 -1.47 -0.99
CA MET A 90 11.03 -1.77 -1.88
C MET A 90 9.99 -2.61 -1.15
N VAL A 91 8.73 -2.19 -1.17
CA VAL A 91 7.59 -2.93 -0.61
C VAL A 91 6.63 -3.26 -1.73
N VAL A 92 6.28 -4.54 -1.85
CA VAL A 92 5.31 -5.04 -2.81
C VAL A 92 3.96 -5.18 -2.12
N THR A 93 2.96 -4.52 -2.67
CA THR A 93 1.59 -4.55 -2.17
C THR A 93 0.65 -5.09 -3.23
N ARG A 94 -0.41 -5.77 -2.81
CA ARG A 94 -1.50 -6.20 -3.69
C ARG A 94 -2.70 -5.29 -3.46
N GLN A 95 -3.30 -4.83 -4.55
CA GLN A 95 -4.48 -3.98 -4.54
C GLN A 95 -5.69 -4.77 -5.07
N THR A 96 -6.73 -4.87 -4.26
CA THR A 96 -7.99 -5.51 -4.67
C THR A 96 -9.16 -4.59 -4.37
N GLY A 97 -9.68 -3.91 -5.41
CA GLY A 97 -10.90 -3.10 -5.29
C GLY A 97 -10.75 -1.76 -4.55
N LEU A 98 -9.58 -1.13 -4.59
CA LEU A 98 -9.39 0.24 -4.10
C LEU A 98 -10.11 1.25 -4.99
N THR A 99 -10.76 2.25 -4.38
CA THR A 99 -11.35 3.38 -5.09
C THR A 99 -10.27 4.37 -5.53
N VAL A 100 -10.60 5.20 -6.54
CA VAL A 100 -9.68 6.23 -7.03
C VAL A 100 -9.30 7.23 -5.92
N GLN A 101 -10.24 7.56 -5.04
CA GLN A 101 -10.01 8.45 -3.91
C GLN A 101 -9.00 7.84 -2.94
N GLU A 102 -9.21 6.59 -2.50
CA GLU A 102 -8.31 5.87 -1.60
C GLU A 102 -6.87 5.78 -2.16
N VAL A 103 -6.73 5.50 -3.47
CA VAL A 103 -5.41 5.46 -4.12
C VAL A 103 -4.75 6.84 -4.18
N THR A 104 -5.55 7.90 -4.38
CA THR A 104 -5.03 9.27 -4.41
C THR A 104 -4.54 9.71 -3.04
N ASP A 105 -5.29 9.38 -1.99
CA ASP A 105 -4.92 9.67 -0.60
C ASP A 105 -3.69 8.88 -0.18
N LEU A 106 -3.60 7.60 -0.56
CA LEU A 106 -2.40 6.79 -0.36
C LEU A 106 -1.17 7.44 -1.02
N ARG A 107 -1.28 7.82 -2.29
CA ARG A 107 -0.18 8.49 -3.00
C ARG A 107 0.23 9.80 -2.34
N ARG A 108 -0.74 10.59 -1.83
CA ARG A 108 -0.48 11.83 -1.11
C ARG A 108 0.29 11.58 0.18
N LYS A 109 -0.17 10.61 1.00
CA LYS A 109 0.50 10.21 2.24
C LYS A 109 1.91 9.67 1.99
N VAL A 110 2.08 8.83 0.97
CA VAL A 110 3.39 8.25 0.60
C VAL A 110 4.36 9.33 0.13
N ARG A 111 3.91 10.29 -0.69
CA ARG A 111 4.75 11.42 -1.14
C ARG A 111 5.14 12.35 0.01
N ALA A 112 4.22 12.62 0.94
CA ALA A 112 4.51 13.42 2.13
C ALA A 112 5.60 12.79 3.01
N ALA A 113 5.72 11.47 3.02
CA ALA A 113 6.75 10.72 3.73
C ALA A 113 8.06 10.55 2.92
N GLY A 114 8.19 11.20 1.76
CA GLY A 114 9.40 11.08 0.92
C GLY A 114 9.53 9.76 0.16
N ALA A 115 8.47 8.97 0.09
CA ALA A 115 8.40 7.73 -0.67
C ALA A 115 7.60 7.90 -1.96
N SER A 116 7.72 6.96 -2.86
CA SER A 116 6.98 6.94 -4.11
C SER A 116 6.19 5.65 -4.26
N TYR A 117 4.99 5.77 -4.85
CA TYR A 117 4.07 4.65 -5.05
C TYR A 117 3.69 4.53 -6.52
N ARG A 118 4.09 3.45 -7.18
CA ARG A 118 3.88 3.24 -8.61
C ARG A 118 3.26 1.87 -8.88
N VAL A 119 2.25 1.85 -9.73
CA VAL A 119 1.70 0.61 -10.28
C VAL A 119 2.41 0.39 -11.62
N ALA A 120 3.10 -0.73 -11.73
CA ALA A 120 3.83 -1.10 -12.93
C ALA A 120 3.35 -2.47 -13.43
N LYS A 121 3.57 -2.72 -14.71
CA LYS A 121 3.23 -4.00 -15.32
C LYS A 121 4.24 -5.07 -14.85
N ASN A 122 3.77 -6.13 -14.18
CA ASN A 122 4.63 -7.15 -13.56
C ASN A 122 5.75 -7.66 -14.49
N ARG A 123 5.43 -7.92 -15.77
CA ARG A 123 6.44 -8.41 -16.75
C ARG A 123 7.55 -7.38 -17.02
N LEU A 124 7.27 -6.08 -17.00
CA LEU A 124 8.28 -5.05 -17.18
C LEU A 124 9.09 -4.87 -15.91
N THR A 125 8.42 -4.94 -14.74
CA THR A 125 9.09 -4.89 -13.44
C THR A 125 10.07 -6.04 -13.27
N LEU A 126 9.68 -7.27 -13.61
CA LEU A 126 10.58 -8.43 -13.52
C LEU A 126 11.86 -8.22 -14.36
N ARG A 127 11.74 -7.72 -15.58
CA ARG A 127 12.91 -7.39 -16.42
C ARG A 127 13.75 -6.24 -15.86
N ALA A 128 13.10 -5.26 -15.21
CA ALA A 128 13.81 -4.15 -14.59
C ALA A 128 14.53 -4.56 -13.28
N LEU A 129 14.08 -5.62 -12.62
CA LEU A 129 14.72 -6.19 -11.44
C LEU A 129 15.97 -7.01 -11.77
N GLU A 130 16.10 -7.50 -13.00
CA GLU A 130 17.30 -8.20 -13.46
C GLU A 130 18.52 -7.27 -13.35
N GLY A 131 19.52 -7.70 -12.60
CA GLY A 131 20.73 -6.89 -12.34
C GLY A 131 20.62 -5.86 -11.22
N THR A 132 19.58 -5.94 -10.37
CA THR A 132 19.44 -5.14 -9.15
C THR A 132 19.46 -6.04 -7.90
N SER A 133 19.69 -5.44 -6.72
CA SER A 133 19.69 -6.14 -5.43
C SER A 133 18.31 -6.79 -5.12
N PHE A 134 17.25 -6.37 -5.80
CA PHE A 134 15.87 -6.78 -5.55
C PHE A 134 15.40 -7.98 -6.38
N THR A 135 16.30 -8.71 -7.03
CA THR A 135 15.97 -9.86 -7.90
C THR A 135 15.13 -10.92 -7.17
N ALA A 136 15.37 -11.13 -5.88
CA ALA A 136 14.66 -12.09 -5.04
C ALA A 136 13.16 -11.81 -4.89
N LEU A 137 12.71 -10.56 -5.11
CA LEU A 137 11.29 -10.19 -5.06
C LEU A 137 10.49 -10.69 -6.27
N GLY A 138 11.14 -11.24 -7.29
CA GLY A 138 10.47 -11.69 -8.52
C GLY A 138 9.30 -12.63 -8.29
N SER A 139 9.39 -13.49 -7.28
CA SER A 139 8.34 -14.46 -6.91
C SER A 139 7.05 -13.82 -6.39
N LEU A 140 7.14 -12.59 -5.85
CA LEU A 140 6.03 -11.87 -5.21
C LEU A 140 5.15 -11.11 -6.21
N PHE A 141 5.61 -10.91 -7.45
CA PHE A 141 4.88 -10.18 -8.49
C PHE A 141 3.80 -11.04 -9.16
N LYS A 142 2.80 -11.48 -8.39
CA LYS A 142 1.65 -12.25 -8.87
C LYS A 142 0.36 -11.47 -8.63
N GLY A 143 -0.43 -11.23 -9.69
CA GLY A 143 -1.72 -10.53 -9.62
C GLY A 143 -1.61 -9.00 -9.72
N PRO A 144 -2.60 -8.23 -9.22
CA PRO A 144 -2.61 -6.78 -9.26
C PRO A 144 -1.66 -6.22 -8.19
N THR A 145 -0.39 -6.02 -8.56
CA THR A 145 0.65 -5.56 -7.65
C THR A 145 0.98 -4.09 -7.88
N ALA A 146 1.35 -3.44 -6.79
CA ALA A 146 1.92 -2.11 -6.79
C ALA A 146 3.19 -2.08 -5.95
N ILE A 147 4.08 -1.17 -6.30
CA ILE A 147 5.40 -1.05 -5.72
C ILE A 147 5.48 0.29 -5.00
N ALA A 148 5.87 0.25 -3.74
CA ALA A 148 6.30 1.42 -3.03
C ALA A 148 7.81 1.35 -2.82
N TYR A 149 8.49 2.42 -3.12
CA TYR A 149 9.94 2.50 -2.98
C TYR A 149 10.33 3.81 -2.31
N SER A 150 11.41 3.76 -1.55
CA SER A 150 11.96 4.94 -0.87
C SER A 150 13.47 4.81 -0.66
N LYS A 151 14.12 5.97 -0.49
CA LYS A 151 15.49 6.03 -0.01
C LYS A 151 15.56 5.74 1.49
N ASP A 152 14.55 6.18 2.25
CA ASP A 152 14.44 5.90 3.68
C ASP A 152 13.84 4.52 3.94
N PRO A 153 14.54 3.64 4.68
CA PRO A 153 14.09 2.27 4.88
C PRO A 153 12.83 2.14 5.74
N VAL A 154 12.43 3.18 6.47
CA VAL A 154 11.28 3.14 7.39
C VAL A 154 10.07 3.89 6.87
N ALA A 155 10.28 4.98 6.10
CA ALA A 155 9.21 5.89 5.69
C ALA A 155 8.11 5.22 4.87
N ALA A 156 8.48 4.45 3.83
CA ALA A 156 7.51 3.74 3.00
C ALA A 156 6.75 2.65 3.79
N ALA A 157 7.47 1.87 4.61
CA ALA A 157 6.88 0.79 5.39
C ALA A 157 5.81 1.31 6.38
N LYS A 158 6.08 2.43 7.07
CA LYS A 158 5.14 3.05 8.01
C LYS A 158 3.83 3.45 7.36
N VAL A 159 3.90 4.19 6.26
CA VAL A 159 2.71 4.69 5.58
C VAL A 159 1.88 3.54 5.02
N ILE A 160 2.54 2.55 4.41
CA ILE A 160 1.85 1.39 3.83
C ILE A 160 1.22 0.53 4.93
N ALA A 161 1.93 0.27 6.04
CA ALA A 161 1.40 -0.51 7.14
C ALA A 161 0.24 0.21 7.86
N ALA A 162 0.31 1.53 8.03
CA ALA A 162 -0.79 2.31 8.56
C ALA A 162 -2.01 2.24 7.64
N PHE A 163 -1.82 2.46 6.33
CA PHE A 163 -2.91 2.39 5.36
C PHE A 163 -3.51 0.99 5.21
N ALA A 164 -2.70 -0.06 5.31
CA ALA A 164 -3.16 -1.45 5.26
C ALA A 164 -3.98 -1.84 6.50
N LYS A 165 -3.77 -1.18 7.65
CA LYS A 165 -4.63 -1.34 8.83
C LYS A 165 -5.98 -0.66 8.66
N ASP A 166 -5.99 0.52 8.00
CA ASP A 166 -7.21 1.28 7.77
C ASP A 166 -8.06 0.67 6.63
N ASN A 167 -7.42 -0.03 5.68
CA ASN A 167 -8.06 -0.55 4.45
C ASN A 167 -7.66 -1.99 4.18
N GLU A 168 -8.59 -2.92 4.37
CA GLU A 168 -8.40 -4.35 4.09
C GLU A 168 -8.17 -4.67 2.60
N LYS A 169 -8.50 -3.74 1.71
CA LYS A 169 -8.34 -3.87 0.25
C LYS A 169 -6.87 -3.80 -0.20
N LEU A 170 -5.98 -3.28 0.67
CA LEU A 170 -4.54 -3.24 0.44
C LEU A 170 -3.86 -4.32 1.28
N THR A 171 -3.31 -5.33 0.64
CA THR A 171 -2.54 -6.37 1.34
C THR A 171 -1.05 -6.22 1.05
N ILE A 172 -0.23 -6.28 2.10
CA ILE A 172 1.22 -6.31 1.97
C ILE A 172 1.61 -7.76 1.62
N VAL A 173 2.36 -7.95 0.53
CA VAL A 173 2.84 -9.26 0.11
C VAL A 173 4.23 -9.53 0.67
N GLY A 174 5.06 -8.50 0.73
CA GLY A 174 6.42 -8.56 1.22
C GLY A 174 7.22 -7.36 0.75
N GLY A 175 8.51 -7.38 0.98
CA GLY A 175 9.41 -6.32 0.55
C GLY A 175 10.86 -6.78 0.51
N ALA A 176 11.76 -5.86 0.21
CA ALA A 176 13.19 -6.08 0.38
C ALA A 176 13.88 -4.79 0.82
N LEU A 177 14.86 -4.96 1.67
CA LEU A 177 15.76 -3.92 2.13
C LEU A 177 17.16 -4.23 1.59
N GLY A 178 17.55 -3.58 0.49
CA GLY A 178 18.75 -3.96 -0.24
C GLY A 178 18.64 -5.42 -0.72
N GLU A 179 19.55 -6.27 -0.29
CA GLU A 179 19.60 -7.70 -0.65
C GLU A 179 18.70 -8.59 0.22
N ASN A 180 18.28 -8.09 1.39
CA ASN A 180 17.47 -8.87 2.34
C ASN A 180 16.00 -8.84 1.96
N THR A 181 15.42 -10.00 1.73
CA THR A 181 13.98 -10.16 1.52
C THR A 181 13.25 -10.10 2.86
N LEU A 182 12.12 -9.41 2.87
CA LEU A 182 11.27 -9.22 4.04
C LEU A 182 9.90 -9.82 3.78
N ASP A 183 9.46 -10.67 4.69
CA ASP A 183 8.09 -11.14 4.74
C ASP A 183 7.15 -10.07 5.29
N VAL A 184 5.86 -10.35 5.29
CA VAL A 184 4.84 -9.44 5.82
C VAL A 184 5.14 -9.03 7.27
N ALA A 185 5.57 -9.97 8.11
CA ALA A 185 5.97 -9.70 9.49
C ALA A 185 7.19 -8.76 9.57
N GLY A 186 8.18 -8.95 8.68
CA GLY A 186 9.35 -8.07 8.60
C GLY A 186 9.01 -6.63 8.20
N VAL A 187 8.10 -6.46 7.23
CA VAL A 187 7.61 -5.12 6.84
C VAL A 187 6.83 -4.45 7.98
N GLN A 188 6.04 -5.21 8.74
CA GLN A 188 5.34 -4.69 9.91
C GLN A 188 6.32 -4.31 11.04
N ALA A 189 7.34 -5.10 11.27
CA ALA A 189 8.40 -4.78 12.23
C ALA A 189 9.13 -3.48 11.85
N LEU A 190 9.46 -3.28 10.57
CA LEU A 190 10.02 -2.01 10.08
C LEU A 190 9.07 -0.82 10.32
N ALA A 191 7.76 -1.03 10.18
CA ALA A 191 6.78 0.03 10.42
C ALA A 191 6.69 0.47 11.88
N THR A 192 7.05 -0.39 12.86
CA THR A 192 7.10 -0.02 14.29
C THR A 192 8.35 0.76 14.68
N LEU A 193 9.40 0.74 13.84
CA LEU A 193 10.63 1.46 14.13
C LEU A 193 10.43 2.98 14.11
N PRO A 194 11.14 3.75 14.92
CA PRO A 194 11.14 5.22 14.84
C PRO A 194 11.76 5.70 13.52
N SER A 195 11.70 7.02 13.26
CA SER A 195 12.32 7.61 12.06
C SER A 195 13.83 7.41 12.06
N LEU A 196 14.47 7.50 10.90
CA LEU A 196 15.92 7.34 10.74
C LEU A 196 16.71 8.25 11.68
N ASP A 197 16.32 9.51 11.79
CA ASP A 197 17.02 10.48 12.65
C ASP A 197 16.83 10.14 14.14
N ALA A 198 15.66 9.65 14.53
CA ALA A 198 15.43 9.17 15.88
C ALA A 198 16.26 7.90 16.20
N LEU A 199 16.48 7.02 15.22
CA LEU A 199 17.37 5.86 15.37
C LEU A 199 18.83 6.29 15.53
N ARG A 200 19.29 7.22 14.71
CA ARG A 200 20.64 7.82 14.83
C ARG A 200 20.82 8.47 16.18
N GLY A 201 19.84 9.25 16.66
CA GLY A 201 19.84 9.86 17.99
C GLY A 201 19.93 8.83 19.11
N LYS A 202 19.21 7.70 19.00
CA LYS A 202 19.31 6.61 19.97
C LYS A 202 20.71 5.98 20.01
N ILE A 203 21.32 5.76 18.86
CA ILE A 203 22.70 5.20 18.79
C ILE A 203 23.68 6.15 19.47
N ILE A 204 23.61 7.46 19.17
CA ILE A 204 24.47 8.47 19.81
C ILE A 204 24.22 8.51 21.33
N GLY A 205 22.95 8.47 21.74
CA GLY A 205 22.56 8.42 23.15
C GLY A 205 23.12 7.18 23.88
N LEU A 206 23.10 6.00 23.22
CA LEU A 206 23.70 4.78 23.78
C LEU A 206 25.22 4.90 23.95
N LEU A 207 25.92 5.56 23.03
CA LEU A 207 27.37 5.79 23.15
C LEU A 207 27.71 6.78 24.28
N GLN A 208 26.83 7.76 24.53
CA GLN A 208 27.02 8.74 25.61
C GLN A 208 26.54 8.23 26.98
N ALA A 209 25.66 7.21 27.00
CA ALA A 209 25.03 6.70 28.22
C ALA A 209 26.04 6.31 29.33
N PRO A 210 27.16 5.61 29.08
CA PRO A 210 28.10 5.26 30.14
C PRO A 210 28.75 6.50 30.76
N ALA A 211 29.17 7.48 29.95
CA ALA A 211 29.76 8.70 30.45
C ALA A 211 28.79 9.53 31.29
N THR A 212 27.55 9.65 30.82
CA THR A 212 26.47 10.34 31.53
C THR A 212 26.15 9.65 32.88
N LYS A 213 26.07 8.31 32.89
CA LYS A 213 25.81 7.56 34.13
C LYS A 213 26.93 7.81 35.19
N VAL A 214 28.19 7.79 34.77
CA VAL A 214 29.30 8.09 35.68
C VAL A 214 29.19 9.52 36.23
N ALA A 215 28.96 10.51 35.38
CA ALA A 215 28.78 11.90 35.80
C ALA A 215 27.60 12.07 36.78
N VAL A 216 26.46 11.42 36.53
CA VAL A 216 25.29 11.46 37.40
C VAL A 216 25.61 10.85 38.78
N VAL A 217 26.31 9.70 38.84
CA VAL A 217 26.67 9.07 40.10
C VAL A 217 27.59 9.96 40.90
N LEU A 218 28.57 10.62 40.27
CA LEU A 218 29.50 11.54 40.95
C LEU A 218 28.77 12.83 41.40
N ALA A 219 27.79 13.31 40.68
CA ALA A 219 27.03 14.51 41.03
C ALA A 219 25.88 14.23 42.04
N ALA A 220 25.46 12.96 42.20
CA ALA A 220 24.34 12.58 43.05
C ALA A 220 24.47 13.01 44.52
N PRO A 221 25.63 12.80 45.22
CA PRO A 221 25.75 13.19 46.61
C PRO A 221 25.59 14.69 46.85
N ALA A 222 26.19 15.53 45.97
CA ALA A 222 26.06 16.99 46.07
C ALA A 222 24.61 17.44 45.90
N GLY A 223 23.90 16.88 44.91
CA GLY A 223 22.46 17.15 44.69
C GLY A 223 21.54 16.69 45.83
N GLN A 224 21.86 15.57 46.48
CA GLN A 224 21.10 15.09 47.61
C GLN A 224 21.26 16.01 48.84
N VAL A 225 22.50 16.44 49.15
CA VAL A 225 22.76 17.40 50.21
C VAL A 225 22.04 18.72 49.97
N ALA A 226 22.10 19.27 48.78
CA ALA A 226 21.40 20.49 48.43
C ALA A 226 19.85 20.37 48.63
N ARG A 227 19.24 19.23 48.27
CA ARG A 227 17.83 18.97 48.50
C ARG A 227 17.44 18.90 50.00
N VAL A 228 18.31 18.31 50.82
CA VAL A 228 18.09 18.26 52.28
C VAL A 228 18.12 19.67 52.88
N PHE A 229 19.10 20.50 52.54
CA PHE A 229 19.15 21.90 52.97
C PHE A 229 17.95 22.71 52.46
N ALA A 230 17.53 22.56 51.20
CA ALA A 230 16.35 23.20 50.69
C ALA A 230 15.09 22.79 51.47
N ALA A 231 14.94 21.51 51.77
CA ALA A 231 13.81 21.00 52.56
C ALA A 231 13.83 21.51 54.03
N TYR A 232 14.99 21.69 54.58
CA TYR A 232 15.15 22.28 55.91
C TYR A 232 14.75 23.75 55.94
N GLY A 233 15.21 24.55 54.98
CA GLY A 233 14.81 25.96 54.83
C GLY A 233 13.31 26.14 54.63
N ALA A 234 12.70 25.30 53.79
CA ALA A 234 11.23 25.35 53.56
C ALA A 234 10.43 25.00 54.83
N LYS A 235 10.95 24.17 55.75
CA LYS A 235 10.30 23.89 57.05
C LYS A 235 10.38 25.07 57.99
N GLU A 236 11.53 25.76 58.06
CA GLU A 236 11.68 26.96 58.92
C GLU A 236 10.81 28.13 58.43
N ASP A 237 10.67 28.30 57.14
CA ASP A 237 9.79 29.31 56.58
C ASP A 237 8.32 29.04 56.86
N SER A 238 7.90 27.75 56.77
CA SER A 238 6.55 27.35 57.14
C SER A 238 6.25 27.47 58.61
N ALA A 239 7.26 27.25 59.47
CA ALA A 239 7.10 27.45 60.94
C ALA A 239 7.08 28.93 61.37
N LYS A 240 7.66 29.81 60.57
CA LYS A 240 7.60 31.27 60.83
C LYS A 240 6.31 31.93 60.28
N ALA A 241 5.61 31.23 59.36
CA ALA A 241 4.35 31.73 58.78
C ALA A 241 3.09 31.23 59.55
N ALA A 242 3.23 30.33 60.50
CA ALA A 242 2.18 29.87 61.40
C ALA A 242 2.32 30.55 62.78
#